data_90f536b6326c4ac92a52056f95d0534d
#
_entry.id   90f536b6326c4ac92a52056f95d0534d
#
_cell.length_a   1.000
_cell.length_b   1.000
_cell.length_c   1.000
_cell.angle_alpha   90.00
_cell.angle_beta   90.00
_cell.angle_gamma   90.00
#
_symmetry.space_group_name_H-M   'P 1'
#
loop_
_entity.id
_entity.type
_entity.pdbx_description
1 polymer ?
#
loop_
_entity_poly.entity_id
_entity_poly.type
_entity_poly.pdbx_seq_one_letter_code
_entity_poly.pdbx_strand_id
1 'polypeptide(L)'
;VPDDPLVAAATVARSRAFAPYSKFQVGAALETADGAVVMGCNVESASYGLTMCAERTAIFKGVSEGQRRFVKVAVVTDTDTPTPPCGACRQLLWEFAPDAVVLLANLKGDVVRYTVRELLPAAFDAGQLASRGPSGPG
;
A
#
# COMPACT_ATOMS: atom_id res chain seq x y z
N VAL A 1 16.29 1.23 3.09
CA VAL A 1 17.40 0.43 3.61
C VAL A 1 17.15 -1.03 3.27
N PRO A 2 18.07 -1.67 2.51
CA PRO A 2 17.87 -3.07 2.06
C PRO A 2 17.62 -4.05 3.21
N ASP A 3 18.15 -3.76 4.38
CA ASP A 3 18.03 -4.63 5.56
C ASP A 3 16.80 -4.30 6.42
N ASP A 4 15.92 -3.39 5.97
CA ASP A 4 14.73 -3.05 6.74
C ASP A 4 13.81 -4.28 6.85
N PRO A 5 13.39 -4.66 8.08
CA PRO A 5 12.54 -5.84 8.27
C PRO A 5 11.21 -5.77 7.52
N LEU A 6 10.66 -4.57 7.31
CA LEU A 6 9.41 -4.42 6.59
C LEU A 6 9.62 -4.67 5.10
N VAL A 7 10.76 -4.25 4.54
CA VAL A 7 11.13 -4.57 3.15
C VAL A 7 11.30 -6.08 2.99
N ALA A 8 11.90 -6.74 3.97
CA ALA A 8 12.04 -8.20 3.96
C ALA A 8 10.68 -8.88 3.96
N ALA A 9 9.74 -8.41 4.78
CA ALA A 9 8.38 -8.95 4.82
C ALA A 9 7.66 -8.75 3.48
N ALA A 10 7.79 -7.59 2.86
CA ALA A 10 7.21 -7.31 1.55
C ALA A 10 7.83 -8.20 0.46
N THR A 11 9.12 -8.50 0.56
CA THR A 11 9.79 -9.40 -0.37
C THR A 11 9.21 -10.83 -0.28
N VAL A 12 8.97 -11.31 0.94
CA VAL A 12 8.31 -12.60 1.15
C VAL A 12 6.90 -12.59 0.58
N ALA A 13 6.14 -11.53 0.87
CA ALA A 13 4.76 -11.39 0.35
C ALA A 13 4.73 -11.44 -1.19
N ARG A 14 5.71 -10.80 -1.84
CA ARG A 14 5.82 -10.79 -3.30
C ARG A 14 5.86 -12.21 -3.87
N SER A 15 6.55 -13.13 -3.21
CA SER A 15 6.68 -14.52 -3.70
C SER A 15 5.33 -15.26 -3.71
N ARG A 16 4.32 -14.73 -3.03
CA ARG A 16 2.98 -15.32 -2.96
C ARG A 16 2.01 -14.68 -3.94
N ALA A 17 2.44 -13.71 -4.73
CA ALA A 17 1.56 -13.00 -5.66
C ALA A 17 0.96 -13.95 -6.70
N PHE A 18 -0.31 -13.72 -7.00
CA PHE A 18 -1.01 -14.43 -8.06
C PHE A 18 -1.10 -13.52 -9.28
N ALA A 19 -0.13 -13.63 -10.20
CA ALA A 19 0.00 -12.74 -11.35
C ALA A 19 0.17 -13.52 -12.66
N PRO A 20 -0.77 -14.45 -12.99
CA PRO A 20 -0.63 -15.28 -14.19
C PRO A 20 -0.77 -14.51 -15.49
N TYR A 21 -1.40 -13.34 -15.48
CA TYR A 21 -1.68 -12.55 -16.67
C TYR A 21 -0.58 -11.55 -16.97
N SER A 22 -0.23 -10.69 -16.01
CA SER A 22 0.79 -9.67 -16.20
C SER A 22 2.20 -10.20 -16.00
N LYS A 23 2.38 -11.25 -15.22
CA LYS A 23 3.68 -11.76 -14.75
C LYS A 23 4.41 -10.74 -13.87
N PHE A 24 3.72 -9.70 -13.39
CA PHE A 24 4.29 -8.65 -12.58
C PHE A 24 3.88 -8.85 -11.12
N GLN A 25 4.78 -9.44 -10.33
CA GLN A 25 4.54 -9.74 -8.92
C GLN A 25 4.95 -8.55 -8.05
N VAL A 26 4.08 -8.16 -7.14
CA VAL A 26 4.30 -7.07 -6.19
C VAL A 26 4.02 -7.60 -4.78
N GLY A 27 4.89 -7.24 -3.85
CA GLY A 27 4.68 -7.51 -2.44
C GLY A 27 4.56 -6.22 -1.66
N ALA A 28 3.74 -6.24 -0.63
CA ALA A 28 3.59 -5.10 0.28
C ALA A 28 3.56 -5.58 1.72
N ALA A 29 4.00 -4.72 2.62
CA ALA A 29 3.91 -4.96 4.05
C ALA A 29 3.60 -3.64 4.74
N LEU A 30 2.70 -3.69 5.72
CA LEU A 30 2.29 -2.54 6.51
C LEU A 30 2.68 -2.79 7.97
N GLU A 31 3.15 -1.76 8.64
CA GLU A 31 3.45 -1.83 10.07
C GLU A 31 2.45 -0.99 10.83
N THR A 32 1.84 -1.58 11.86
CA THR A 32 0.93 -0.87 12.75
C THR A 32 1.70 -0.12 13.82
N ALA A 33 1.02 0.78 14.54
CA ALA A 33 1.64 1.57 15.60
C ALA A 33 2.19 0.70 16.74
N ASP A 34 1.61 -0.48 16.96
CA ASP A 34 2.07 -1.43 18.00
C ASP A 34 3.08 -2.45 17.49
N GLY A 35 3.54 -2.29 16.24
CA GLY A 35 4.61 -3.10 15.69
C GLY A 35 4.16 -4.37 14.96
N ALA A 36 2.85 -4.61 14.83
CA ALA A 36 2.36 -5.74 14.04
C ALA A 36 2.61 -5.49 12.55
N VAL A 37 2.81 -6.57 11.79
CA VAL A 37 3.08 -6.50 10.35
C VAL A 37 1.96 -7.21 9.60
N VAL A 38 1.41 -6.53 8.58
CA VAL A 38 0.38 -7.08 7.71
C VAL A 38 0.95 -7.15 6.30
N MET A 39 0.99 -8.35 5.72
CA MET A 39 1.56 -8.57 4.39
C MET A 39 0.46 -8.72 3.35
N GLY A 40 0.75 -8.28 2.12
CA GLY A 40 -0.14 -8.46 0.98
C GLY A 40 0.64 -8.61 -0.31
N CYS A 41 -0.01 -9.19 -1.31
CA CYS A 41 0.54 -9.32 -2.64
C CYS A 41 -0.55 -9.01 -3.65
N ASN A 42 -0.17 -8.76 -4.92
CA ASN A 42 -1.19 -8.57 -5.93
C ASN A 42 -1.86 -9.91 -6.28
N VAL A 43 -3.16 -9.82 -6.50
CA VAL A 43 -3.99 -10.97 -6.86
C VAL A 43 -4.77 -10.58 -8.11
N GLU A 44 -4.46 -11.24 -9.23
CA GLU A 44 -5.06 -10.92 -10.51
C GLU A 44 -6.29 -11.78 -10.79
N SER A 45 -7.16 -11.26 -11.61
CA SER A 45 -8.34 -11.94 -12.08
C SER A 45 -8.39 -11.87 -13.61
N ALA A 46 -8.90 -12.90 -14.25
CA ALA A 46 -9.21 -12.85 -15.69
C ALA A 46 -10.20 -11.71 -15.99
N SER A 47 -11.04 -11.38 -15.03
CA SER A 47 -11.83 -10.15 -15.07
C SER A 47 -10.97 -9.03 -14.50
N TYR A 48 -10.28 -8.30 -15.37
CA TYR A 48 -9.20 -7.38 -14.98
C TYR A 48 -9.63 -6.35 -13.95
N GLY A 49 -10.86 -5.89 -14.00
CA GLY A 49 -11.38 -4.93 -13.04
C GLY A 49 -11.44 -5.43 -11.60
N LEU A 50 -11.33 -6.76 -11.38
CA LEU A 50 -11.32 -7.35 -10.05
C LEU A 50 -9.90 -7.57 -9.52
N THR A 51 -8.87 -7.31 -10.32
CA THR A 51 -7.48 -7.42 -9.90
C THR A 51 -7.19 -6.44 -8.76
N MET A 52 -6.48 -6.93 -7.74
CA MET A 52 -6.18 -6.14 -6.54
C MET A 52 -4.68 -5.96 -6.40
N CYS A 53 -4.24 -4.72 -6.19
CA CYS A 53 -2.84 -4.39 -5.94
C CYS A 53 -2.39 -4.91 -4.58
N ALA A 54 -1.09 -5.16 -4.44
CA ALA A 54 -0.49 -5.67 -3.20
C ALA A 54 -0.78 -4.75 -2.00
N GLU A 55 -0.66 -3.45 -2.19
CA GLU A 55 -0.89 -2.47 -1.13
C GLU A 55 -2.33 -2.53 -0.63
N ARG A 56 -3.29 -2.62 -1.55
CA ARG A 56 -4.71 -2.69 -1.19
C ARG A 56 -5.06 -4.02 -0.52
N THR A 57 -4.46 -5.12 -0.98
CA THR A 57 -4.64 -6.42 -0.33
C THR A 57 -4.20 -6.35 1.13
N ALA A 58 -3.02 -5.76 1.39
CA ALA A 58 -2.50 -5.62 2.74
C ALA A 58 -3.40 -4.70 3.59
N ILE A 59 -3.83 -3.56 3.04
CA ILE A 59 -4.68 -2.61 3.76
C ILE A 59 -6.01 -3.26 4.15
N PHE A 60 -6.71 -3.87 3.19
CA PHE A 60 -8.02 -4.48 3.46
C PHE A 60 -7.90 -5.63 4.44
N LYS A 61 -6.85 -6.44 4.32
CA LYS A 61 -6.59 -7.51 5.29
C LYS A 61 -6.40 -6.96 6.69
N GLY A 62 -5.55 -5.94 6.85
CA GLY A 62 -5.29 -5.32 8.14
C GLY A 62 -6.55 -4.69 8.74
N VAL A 63 -7.30 -3.95 7.93
CA VAL A 63 -8.55 -3.31 8.38
C VAL A 63 -9.58 -4.37 8.78
N SER A 64 -9.70 -5.46 8.01
CA SER A 64 -10.64 -6.55 8.34
C SER A 64 -10.24 -7.29 9.61
N GLU A 65 -8.97 -7.24 9.98
CA GLU A 65 -8.47 -7.82 11.24
C GLU A 65 -8.52 -6.87 12.43
N GLY A 66 -9.09 -5.69 12.24
CA GLY A 66 -9.29 -4.72 13.31
C GLY A 66 -8.28 -3.58 13.35
N GLN A 67 -7.27 -3.58 12.48
CA GLN A 67 -6.32 -2.47 12.42
C GLN A 67 -6.96 -1.27 11.72
N ARG A 68 -6.60 -0.07 12.16
CA ARG A 68 -7.19 1.16 11.60
C ARG A 68 -6.14 2.19 11.17
N ARG A 69 -4.88 2.01 11.60
CA ARG A 69 -3.84 3.00 11.32
C ARG A 69 -2.51 2.29 11.13
N PHE A 70 -1.83 2.62 10.04
CA PHE A 70 -0.52 2.07 9.73
C PHE A 70 0.50 3.21 9.73
N VAL A 71 1.70 2.93 10.20
CA VAL A 71 2.73 3.96 10.38
C VAL A 71 3.90 3.81 9.40
N LYS A 72 4.00 2.67 8.74
CA LYS A 72 5.07 2.40 7.78
C LYS A 72 4.57 1.42 6.73
N VAL A 73 5.01 1.63 5.49
CA VAL A 73 4.61 0.83 4.34
C VAL A 73 5.87 0.45 3.55
N ALA A 74 5.96 -0.81 3.13
CA ALA A 74 6.99 -1.23 2.19
C ALA A 74 6.34 -1.89 0.98
N VAL A 75 6.85 -1.58 -0.21
CA VAL A 75 6.39 -2.17 -1.46
C VAL A 75 7.61 -2.64 -2.23
N VAL A 76 7.59 -3.89 -2.68
CA VAL A 76 8.73 -4.52 -3.37
C VAL A 76 8.29 -5.01 -4.75
N THR A 77 9.06 -4.63 -5.75
CA THR A 77 8.86 -5.04 -7.15
C THR A 77 10.19 -5.49 -7.76
N ASP A 78 10.13 -6.25 -8.84
CA ASP A 78 11.33 -6.63 -9.61
C ASP A 78 11.45 -5.68 -10.81
N THR A 79 11.92 -4.46 -10.53
CA THR A 79 12.08 -3.41 -11.52
C THR A 79 13.44 -2.75 -11.39
N ASP A 80 13.92 -2.13 -12.46
CA ASP A 80 15.23 -1.46 -12.45
C ASP A 80 15.26 -0.31 -11.44
N THR A 81 14.17 0.41 -11.32
CA THR A 81 13.96 1.40 -10.26
C THR A 81 12.73 1.02 -9.45
N PRO A 82 12.69 1.33 -8.15
CA PRO A 82 11.52 1.01 -7.33
C PRO A 82 10.24 1.63 -7.90
N THR A 83 9.16 0.86 -7.91
CA THR A 83 7.88 1.26 -8.51
C THR A 83 6.98 1.92 -7.49
N PRO A 84 6.51 3.15 -7.73
CA PRO A 84 5.58 3.81 -6.81
C PRO A 84 4.19 3.20 -6.88
N PRO A 85 3.38 3.34 -5.80
CA PRO A 85 2.02 2.83 -5.79
C PRO A 85 1.13 3.59 -6.77
N CYS A 86 0.12 2.91 -7.30
CA CYS A 86 -0.85 3.54 -8.20
C CYS A 86 -1.73 4.55 -7.45
N GLY A 87 -2.50 5.35 -8.19
CA GLY A 87 -3.33 6.39 -7.60
C GLY A 87 -4.35 5.86 -6.61
N ALA A 88 -5.01 4.74 -6.91
CA ALA A 88 -5.98 4.13 -6.02
C ALA A 88 -5.33 3.68 -4.70
N CYS A 89 -4.13 3.11 -4.78
CA CYS A 89 -3.38 2.71 -3.59
C CYS A 89 -2.99 3.92 -2.75
N ARG A 90 -2.58 5.02 -3.40
CA ARG A 90 -2.24 6.27 -2.70
C ARG A 90 -3.44 6.84 -1.95
N GLN A 91 -4.63 6.76 -2.53
CA GLN A 91 -5.86 7.23 -1.90
C GLN A 91 -6.17 6.42 -0.62
N LEU A 92 -6.02 5.10 -0.69
CA LEU A 92 -6.24 4.25 0.48
C LEU A 92 -5.15 4.44 1.53
N LEU A 93 -3.90 4.63 1.11
CA LEU A 93 -2.82 4.95 2.04
C LEU A 93 -3.09 6.27 2.77
N TRP A 94 -3.65 7.26 2.07
CA TRP A 94 -4.05 8.52 2.71
C TRP A 94 -5.10 8.28 3.79
N GLU A 95 -6.08 7.40 3.54
CA GLU A 95 -7.15 7.09 4.49
C GLU A 95 -6.61 6.41 5.76
N PHE A 96 -5.79 5.38 5.62
CA PHE A 96 -5.41 4.50 6.72
C PHE A 96 -3.98 4.70 7.22
N ALA A 97 -3.16 5.44 6.48
CA ALA A 97 -1.75 5.63 6.81
C ALA A 97 -1.25 7.02 6.41
N PRO A 98 -1.99 8.11 6.74
CA PRO A 98 -1.64 9.44 6.24
C PRO A 98 -0.28 9.94 6.69
N ASP A 99 0.22 9.46 7.82
CA ASP A 99 1.50 9.88 8.38
C ASP A 99 2.61 8.85 8.17
N ALA A 100 2.35 7.82 7.36
CA ALA A 100 3.29 6.74 7.18
C ALA A 100 4.48 7.14 6.32
N VAL A 101 5.59 6.49 6.61
CA VAL A 101 6.75 6.44 5.73
C VAL A 101 6.54 5.29 4.74
N VAL A 102 6.82 5.55 3.48
CA VAL A 102 6.68 4.56 2.41
C VAL A 102 8.07 4.22 1.87
N LEU A 103 8.43 2.95 1.95
CA LEU A 103 9.68 2.44 1.39
C LEU A 103 9.34 1.67 0.11
N LEU A 104 9.86 2.15 -1.01
CA LEU A 104 9.71 1.48 -2.30
C LEU A 104 11.03 0.81 -2.63
N ALA A 105 11.01 -0.50 -2.80
CA ALA A 105 12.23 -1.28 -3.01
C ALA A 105 12.11 -2.16 -4.25
N ASN A 106 13.26 -2.51 -4.82
CA ASN A 106 13.35 -3.52 -5.86
C ASN A 106 14.18 -4.70 -5.35
N LEU A 107 14.34 -5.73 -6.18
CA LEU A 107 15.12 -6.90 -5.79
C LEU A 107 16.63 -6.69 -5.90
N LYS A 108 17.07 -5.54 -6.44
CA LYS A 108 18.49 -5.20 -6.59
C LYS A 108 19.07 -4.50 -5.37
N GLY A 109 18.23 -4.22 -4.37
CA GLY A 109 18.66 -3.54 -3.15
C GLY A 109 18.45 -2.03 -3.15
N ASP A 110 17.85 -1.46 -4.22
CA ASP A 110 17.51 -0.04 -4.25
C ASP A 110 16.29 0.21 -3.39
N VAL A 111 16.32 1.27 -2.58
CA VAL A 111 15.20 1.69 -1.75
C VAL A 111 15.03 3.20 -1.89
N VAL A 112 13.82 3.63 -2.18
CA VAL A 112 13.44 5.04 -2.23
C VAL A 112 12.40 5.30 -1.13
N ARG A 113 12.54 6.40 -0.43
CA ARG A 113 11.69 6.75 0.70
C ARG A 113 10.81 7.93 0.37
N TYR A 114 9.51 7.80 0.64
CA TYR A 114 8.53 8.87 0.55
C TYR A 114 7.69 8.91 1.82
N THR A 115 6.95 10.00 2.00
CA THR A 115 5.80 10.03 2.90
C THR A 115 4.53 9.87 2.05
N VAL A 116 3.45 9.42 2.69
CA VAL A 116 2.15 9.34 2.00
C VAL A 116 1.70 10.73 1.53
N ARG A 117 1.99 11.76 2.33
CA ARG A 117 1.64 13.15 1.99
C ARG A 117 2.36 13.63 0.73
N GLU A 118 3.60 13.21 0.52
CA GLU A 118 4.34 13.52 -0.72
C GLU A 118 3.75 12.81 -1.94
N LEU A 119 3.20 11.60 -1.73
CA LEU A 119 2.67 10.79 -2.82
C LEU A 119 1.25 11.20 -3.24
N LEU A 120 0.52 11.91 -2.39
CA LEU A 120 -0.83 12.36 -2.69
C LEU A 120 -1.09 13.75 -2.09
N PRO A 121 -0.56 14.80 -2.72
CA PRO A 121 -0.82 16.16 -2.27
C PRO A 121 -2.28 16.56 -2.53
N ALA A 122 -2.83 17.41 -1.66
CA ALA A 122 -4.19 17.94 -1.77
C ALA A 122 -5.22 16.81 -1.90
N ALA A 123 -5.11 15.80 -1.03
CA ALA A 123 -5.92 14.60 -1.11
C ALA A 123 -7.37 14.84 -0.71
N PHE A 124 -8.29 14.16 -1.39
CA PHE A 124 -9.67 14.04 -0.93
C PHE A 124 -9.73 13.08 0.26
N ASP A 125 -10.50 13.41 1.29
CA ASP A 125 -10.68 12.53 2.44
C ASP A 125 -12.04 12.75 3.09
N ALA A 126 -12.27 12.06 4.21
CA ALA A 126 -13.53 12.16 4.94
C ALA A 126 -13.82 13.57 5.48
N GLY A 127 -12.79 14.40 5.62
CA GLY A 127 -12.96 15.79 6.05
C GLY A 127 -13.84 16.61 5.09
N GLN A 128 -13.72 16.38 3.78
CA GLN A 128 -14.55 17.05 2.79
C GLN A 128 -16.02 16.65 2.92
N LEU A 129 -16.28 15.38 3.26
CA LEU A 129 -17.65 14.91 3.46
C LEU A 129 -18.25 15.48 4.74
N ALA A 130 -17.45 15.55 5.81
CA ALA A 130 -17.90 16.08 7.11
C ALA A 130 -18.15 17.58 7.06
N SER A 131 -17.46 18.31 6.17
CA SER A 131 -17.54 19.77 6.10
C SER A 131 -18.61 20.30 5.15
N ARG A 132 -19.39 19.43 4.49
CA ARG A 132 -20.46 19.90 3.61
C ARG A 132 -21.54 20.64 4.43
N GLY A 133 -22.20 21.59 3.76
CA GLY A 133 -23.12 22.49 4.40
C GLY A 133 -24.37 21.81 4.97
N PRO A 134 -25.17 22.56 5.79
CA PRO A 134 -26.34 22.01 6.47
C PRO A 134 -27.44 21.50 5.54
N SER A 135 -27.48 21.97 4.29
CA SER A 135 -28.42 21.52 3.27
C SER A 135 -27.90 20.30 2.50
N GLY A 136 -26.77 19.73 2.92
CA GLY A 136 -26.23 18.56 2.28
C GLY A 136 -27.22 17.40 2.32
N PRO A 137 -27.14 16.47 1.35
CA PRO A 137 -28.04 15.34 1.34
C PRO A 137 -27.89 14.53 2.62
N GLY A 138 -29.01 14.11 3.12
CA GLY A 138 -29.06 13.25 4.29
C GLY A 138 -28.47 11.88 3.98
#